data_442a9a82e75322c3c65fa46048ed2773
#
_entry.id   442a9a82e75322c3c65fa46048ed2773
#
_cell.length_a   1.000
_cell.length_b   1.000
_cell.length_c   1.000
_cell.angle_alpha   90.00
_cell.angle_beta   90.00
_cell.angle_gamma   90.00
#
_symmetry.space_group_name_H-M   'P 1'
#
loop_
_entity.id
_entity.type
_entity.pdbx_description
1 polymer ?
#
loop_
_entity_poly.entity_id
_entity_poly.type
_entity_poly.pdbx_seq_one_letter_code
_entity_poly.pdbx_strand_id
1 'polypeptide(L)'
;MKTKKTAILAILLLMATALPAAAQKKFATFGVAFYNLENLFDTINNNGKYDLEFSPAGSRKWDGQKFRKKIQKLSYAISQMTTKTTPDGPAVIGVSEIENRTVLEDLVNAEPIRDRGLKFVHHDSPDARGVDVGLLYNPNLFRVLKVDNYRLTIPELPNFKTRDQMCVIGLLGNKTTGYSRVAVIVNHWPSRRGRGEKESSWLRERAAHLTDSISRILLKADPNMGIIVMGDLNDDPFNKSVAETLGAVKKIDKTPDGGFYNPFWEKLDNGIGSYIYRGGWNLFDQIIVNKNIVDGKCGVKFLGAEVLNKQFLLQQSGQYKGYPLRTFSGGAWTDGYSDHLPTEIFLIREVNQQ
;
A
#
# COMPACT_ATOMS: atom_id res chain seq x y z
N MET A 1 -13.03 -69.77 -27.76
CA MET A 1 -13.64 -68.40 -27.79
C MET A 1 -13.43 -67.54 -26.51
N LYS A 2 -12.80 -67.98 -25.44
CA LYS A 2 -12.59 -67.24 -24.18
C LYS A 2 -11.32 -66.41 -24.15
N THR A 3 -10.32 -66.69 -24.95
CA THR A 3 -9.01 -65.99 -24.93
C THR A 3 -8.98 -64.61 -25.67
N LYS A 4 -9.87 -64.40 -26.64
CA LYS A 4 -9.92 -63.13 -27.39
C LYS A 4 -10.62 -61.99 -26.64
N LYS A 5 -11.53 -62.32 -25.71
CA LYS A 5 -12.24 -61.31 -24.92
C LYS A 5 -11.36 -60.65 -23.79
N THR A 6 -10.42 -61.44 -23.24
CA THR A 6 -9.51 -60.96 -22.17
C THR A 6 -8.43 -60.05 -22.71
N ALA A 7 -7.96 -60.26 -23.96
CA ALA A 7 -6.96 -59.39 -24.56
C ALA A 7 -7.52 -58.01 -24.93
N ILE A 8 -8.79 -57.92 -25.35
CA ILE A 8 -9.45 -56.65 -25.70
C ILE A 8 -9.73 -55.81 -24.43
N LEU A 9 -10.05 -56.48 -23.31
CA LEU A 9 -10.30 -55.79 -22.05
C LEU A 9 -8.99 -55.22 -21.43
N ALA A 10 -7.85 -55.90 -21.60
CA ALA A 10 -6.54 -55.45 -21.15
C ALA A 10 -6.04 -54.23 -21.97
N ILE A 11 -6.33 -54.22 -23.29
CA ILE A 11 -5.96 -53.05 -24.15
C ILE A 11 -6.82 -51.82 -23.86
N LEU A 12 -8.12 -51.99 -23.55
CA LEU A 12 -8.99 -50.91 -23.12
C LEU A 12 -8.62 -50.37 -21.73
N LEU A 13 -8.12 -51.18 -20.82
CA LEU A 13 -7.64 -50.72 -19.50
C LEU A 13 -6.29 -49.98 -19.59
N LEU A 14 -5.42 -50.31 -20.54
CA LEU A 14 -4.14 -49.61 -20.77
C LEU A 14 -4.34 -48.26 -21.48
N MET A 15 -5.40 -48.11 -22.30
CA MET A 15 -5.71 -46.79 -22.92
C MET A 15 -6.39 -45.81 -21.98
N ALA A 16 -6.96 -46.28 -20.86
CA ALA A 16 -7.61 -45.40 -19.87
C ALA A 16 -6.63 -44.66 -18.94
N THR A 17 -5.31 -45.01 -18.96
CA THR A 17 -4.32 -44.40 -18.06
C THR A 17 -3.43 -43.35 -18.70
N ALA A 18 -3.62 -43.03 -19.97
CA ALA A 18 -2.88 -41.98 -20.67
C ALA A 18 -3.68 -40.67 -20.83
N LEU A 19 -4.43 -40.29 -19.79
CA LEU A 19 -4.81 -38.88 -19.70
C LEU A 19 -3.52 -38.10 -19.37
N PRO A 20 -3.11 -37.13 -20.21
CA PRO A 20 -1.99 -36.27 -19.83
C PRO A 20 -2.38 -35.64 -18.51
N ALA A 21 -1.62 -35.91 -17.46
CA ALA A 21 -1.72 -35.15 -16.22
C ALA A 21 -1.53 -33.69 -16.62
N ALA A 22 -2.61 -32.94 -16.71
CA ALA A 22 -2.53 -31.51 -16.97
C ALA A 22 -1.60 -30.95 -15.90
N ALA A 23 -0.42 -30.51 -16.29
CA ALA A 23 0.56 -29.96 -15.37
C ALA A 23 -0.12 -28.88 -14.54
N GLN A 24 -0.23 -29.09 -13.24
CA GLN A 24 -0.92 -28.18 -12.36
C GLN A 24 -0.16 -26.86 -12.38
N LYS A 25 -0.81 -25.81 -12.90
CA LYS A 25 -0.21 -24.47 -12.96
C LYS A 25 0.22 -24.03 -11.57
N LYS A 26 1.48 -23.68 -11.42
CA LYS A 26 1.99 -23.08 -10.18
C LYS A 26 1.85 -21.57 -10.26
N PHE A 27 1.52 -20.96 -9.14
CA PHE A 27 1.37 -19.52 -9.02
C PHE A 27 2.22 -19.00 -7.88
N ALA A 28 2.85 -17.83 -8.09
CA ALA A 28 3.44 -17.01 -7.04
C ALA A 28 2.50 -15.86 -6.73
N THR A 29 2.31 -15.57 -5.45
CA THR A 29 1.49 -14.45 -4.97
C THR A 29 2.41 -13.40 -4.33
N PHE A 30 2.14 -12.13 -4.60
CA PHE A 30 2.87 -11.00 -4.04
C PHE A 30 1.87 -10.07 -3.34
N GLY A 31 2.10 -9.80 -2.06
CA GLY A 31 1.39 -8.76 -1.31
C GLY A 31 2.00 -7.39 -1.64
N VAL A 32 1.16 -6.39 -1.75
CA VAL A 32 1.51 -4.97 -1.88
C VAL A 32 0.64 -4.21 -0.91
N ALA A 33 1.23 -3.59 0.11
CA ALA A 33 0.51 -2.98 1.21
C ALA A 33 0.77 -1.47 1.32
N PHE A 34 -0.13 -0.77 2.01
CA PHE A 34 0.04 0.61 2.42
C PHE A 34 -0.40 0.79 3.88
N TYR A 35 0.32 1.62 4.64
CA TYR A 35 -0.03 1.94 6.02
C TYR A 35 0.38 3.37 6.38
N ASN A 36 -0.58 4.22 6.75
CA ASN A 36 -0.31 5.50 7.40
C ASN A 36 0.08 5.24 8.87
N LEU A 37 1.27 5.68 9.27
CA LEU A 37 1.87 5.37 10.58
C LEU A 37 1.48 6.36 11.69
N GLU A 38 0.58 7.31 11.42
CA GLU A 38 0.10 8.34 12.34
C GLU A 38 1.26 9.03 13.08
N ASN A 39 1.87 10.03 12.42
CA ASN A 39 2.89 10.91 13.00
C ASN A 39 4.03 10.13 13.69
N LEU A 40 4.72 9.27 12.93
CA LEU A 40 5.91 8.59 13.42
C LEU A 40 7.11 9.54 13.46
N PHE A 41 7.23 10.29 14.57
CA PHE A 41 8.34 11.18 14.88
C PHE A 41 9.34 10.47 15.80
N ASP A 42 10.61 10.85 15.71
CA ASP A 42 11.59 10.52 16.75
C ASP A 42 11.42 11.41 18.00
N THR A 43 12.41 11.55 18.84
CA THR A 43 12.34 12.40 20.05
C THR A 43 13.24 13.61 19.98
N ILE A 44 13.84 13.87 18.82
CA ILE A 44 14.84 14.91 18.60
C ILE A 44 14.18 16.04 17.83
N ASN A 45 14.16 17.26 18.39
CA ASN A 45 13.65 18.42 17.71
C ASN A 45 14.66 18.92 16.65
N ASN A 46 14.52 18.50 15.41
CA ASN A 46 15.42 18.85 14.32
C ASN A 46 14.71 19.36 13.04
N ASN A 47 13.38 19.20 12.95
CA ASN A 47 12.58 19.53 11.76
C ASN A 47 11.67 20.77 11.93
N GLY A 48 11.72 21.47 13.08
CA GLY A 48 11.03 22.73 13.27
C GLY A 48 9.66 22.64 13.95
N LYS A 49 8.61 23.20 13.34
CA LYS A 49 7.41 23.62 14.09
C LYS A 49 6.55 22.48 14.68
N TYR A 50 6.36 21.39 13.96
CA TYR A 50 5.52 20.25 14.43
C TYR A 50 6.29 19.25 15.25
N ASP A 51 7.56 19.13 15.00
CA ASP A 51 8.51 18.37 15.77
C ASP A 51 8.52 18.79 17.26
N LEU A 52 8.37 20.10 17.54
CA LEU A 52 8.19 20.59 18.91
C LEU A 52 7.04 19.94 19.67
N GLU A 53 5.94 19.57 18.99
CA GLU A 53 4.81 18.87 19.61
C GLU A 53 5.18 17.45 20.02
N PHE A 54 6.00 16.77 19.18
CA PHE A 54 6.46 15.38 19.36
C PHE A 54 7.86 15.31 19.97
N SER A 55 8.14 16.12 20.97
CA SER A 55 9.37 16.10 21.77
C SER A 55 9.08 15.84 23.25
N PRO A 56 10.07 15.46 24.08
CA PRO A 56 9.87 15.24 25.51
C PRO A 56 9.34 16.49 26.24
N ALA A 57 9.72 17.69 25.79
CA ALA A 57 9.24 18.97 26.32
C ALA A 57 7.94 19.43 25.65
N GLY A 58 7.56 18.86 24.51
CA GLY A 58 6.41 19.25 23.72
C GLY A 58 5.06 18.90 24.35
N SER A 59 3.98 19.33 23.69
CA SER A 59 2.61 19.14 24.20
C SER A 59 2.22 17.66 24.29
N ARG A 60 2.79 16.78 23.47
CA ARG A 60 2.57 15.34 23.49
C ARG A 60 3.40 14.61 24.54
N LYS A 61 4.38 15.28 25.15
CA LYS A 61 5.34 14.64 26.04
C LYS A 61 5.93 13.37 25.41
N TRP A 62 6.36 13.52 24.14
CA TRP A 62 6.82 12.42 23.28
C TRP A 62 8.25 12.06 23.66
N ASP A 63 8.38 11.07 24.55
CA ASP A 63 9.66 10.58 25.07
C ASP A 63 10.08 9.26 24.42
N GLY A 64 11.30 8.82 24.71
CA GLY A 64 11.85 7.58 24.19
C GLY A 64 11.05 6.32 24.57
N GLN A 65 10.26 6.34 25.65
CA GLN A 65 9.40 5.22 26.00
C GLN A 65 8.19 5.12 25.05
N LYS A 66 7.51 6.25 24.80
CA LYS A 66 6.40 6.32 23.85
C LYS A 66 6.85 5.98 22.43
N PHE A 67 8.00 6.53 22.00
CA PHE A 67 8.58 6.24 20.70
C PHE A 67 8.84 4.73 20.53
N ARG A 68 9.57 4.10 21.46
CA ARG A 68 9.83 2.65 21.39
C ARG A 68 8.55 1.82 21.37
N LYS A 69 7.53 2.18 22.16
CA LYS A 69 6.22 1.51 22.14
C LYS A 69 5.54 1.67 20.78
N LYS A 70 5.58 2.85 20.19
CA LYS A 70 5.02 3.12 18.85
C LYS A 70 5.72 2.26 17.81
N ILE A 71 7.05 2.22 17.77
CA ILE A 71 7.84 1.36 16.89
C ILE A 71 7.46 -0.12 17.07
N GLN A 72 7.36 -0.60 18.31
CA GLN A 72 6.98 -1.99 18.60
C GLN A 72 5.57 -2.31 18.08
N LYS A 73 4.60 -1.42 18.27
CA LYS A 73 3.22 -1.61 17.80
C LYS A 73 3.13 -1.57 16.28
N LEU A 74 3.74 -0.61 15.63
CA LEU A 74 3.73 -0.52 14.16
C LEU A 74 4.43 -1.72 13.53
N SER A 75 5.58 -2.13 14.04
CA SER A 75 6.27 -3.33 13.55
C SER A 75 5.47 -4.60 13.81
N TYR A 76 4.77 -4.71 14.95
CA TYR A 76 3.84 -5.82 15.20
C TYR A 76 2.69 -5.80 14.19
N ALA A 77 2.06 -4.65 13.91
CA ALA A 77 1.00 -4.56 12.90
C ALA A 77 1.51 -5.00 11.52
N ILE A 78 2.70 -4.56 11.12
CA ILE A 78 3.34 -4.98 9.86
C ILE A 78 3.63 -6.49 9.88
N SER A 79 4.05 -7.06 11.01
CA SER A 79 4.29 -8.51 11.13
C SER A 79 3.04 -9.35 10.88
N GLN A 80 1.86 -8.79 11.10
CA GLN A 80 0.56 -9.46 10.90
C GLN A 80 0.02 -9.37 9.45
N MET A 81 0.74 -8.68 8.56
CA MET A 81 0.45 -8.63 7.11
C MET A 81 1.02 -9.88 6.43
N THR A 82 0.50 -11.05 6.81
CA THR A 82 0.88 -12.34 6.25
C THR A 82 -0.35 -13.16 5.92
N THR A 83 -0.27 -13.95 4.85
CA THR A 83 -1.29 -14.91 4.47
C THR A 83 -0.65 -16.28 4.21
N LYS A 84 -1.47 -17.30 3.97
CA LYS A 84 -0.96 -18.62 3.55
C LYS A 84 -0.19 -18.56 2.23
N THR A 85 -0.51 -17.61 1.36
CA THR A 85 0.12 -17.44 0.04
C THR A 85 1.23 -16.39 0.02
N THR A 86 1.32 -15.57 1.06
CA THR A 86 2.36 -14.55 1.27
C THR A 86 2.94 -14.69 2.69
N PRO A 87 3.58 -15.84 3.03
CA PRO A 87 4.04 -16.11 4.40
C PRO A 87 5.14 -15.15 4.86
N ASP A 88 5.92 -14.60 3.94
CA ASP A 88 6.99 -13.63 4.22
C ASP A 88 6.46 -12.17 4.31
N GLY A 89 5.13 -12.00 4.19
CA GLY A 89 4.47 -10.69 4.14
C GLY A 89 4.53 -10.02 2.77
N PRO A 90 4.13 -8.73 2.69
CA PRO A 90 4.13 -7.99 1.45
C PRO A 90 5.53 -7.83 0.86
N ALA A 91 5.62 -7.85 -0.48
CA ALA A 91 6.85 -7.55 -1.21
C ALA A 91 7.26 -6.08 -1.05
N VAL A 92 6.26 -5.19 -0.99
CA VAL A 92 6.43 -3.75 -0.73
C VAL A 92 5.33 -3.24 0.20
N ILE A 93 5.68 -2.26 1.03
CA ILE A 93 4.75 -1.56 1.94
C ILE A 93 5.01 -0.07 1.80
N GLY A 94 4.09 0.66 1.17
CA GLY A 94 4.09 2.11 1.23
C GLY A 94 3.74 2.59 2.62
N VAL A 95 4.42 3.61 3.11
CA VAL A 95 4.14 4.22 4.41
C VAL A 95 4.04 5.73 4.28
N SER A 96 3.28 6.35 5.16
CA SER A 96 3.17 7.81 5.27
C SER A 96 3.18 8.27 6.72
N GLU A 97 3.31 9.58 6.91
CA GLU A 97 3.43 10.23 8.21
C GLU A 97 4.67 9.75 8.98
N ILE A 98 5.76 9.60 8.29
CA ILE A 98 7.10 9.36 8.84
C ILE A 98 7.89 10.66 8.84
N GLU A 99 8.65 10.92 9.90
CA GLU A 99 9.42 12.14 10.01
C GLU A 99 10.70 12.13 9.17
N ASN A 100 11.48 11.06 9.28
CA ASN A 100 12.80 11.02 8.69
C ASN A 100 13.30 9.58 8.47
N ARG A 101 14.53 9.47 7.95
CA ARG A 101 15.19 8.19 7.70
C ARG A 101 15.40 7.36 8.97
N THR A 102 15.72 8.00 10.10
CA THR A 102 16.05 7.30 11.35
C THR A 102 14.86 6.52 11.90
N VAL A 103 13.65 7.08 11.86
CA VAL A 103 12.45 6.36 12.32
C VAL A 103 12.14 5.14 11.47
N LEU A 104 12.51 5.15 10.18
CA LEU A 104 12.38 3.96 9.32
C LEU A 104 13.46 2.92 9.62
N GLU A 105 14.69 3.35 9.94
CA GLU A 105 15.76 2.44 10.37
C GLU A 105 15.35 1.73 11.66
N ASP A 106 14.81 2.44 12.64
CA ASP A 106 14.29 1.86 13.88
C ASP A 106 13.12 0.91 13.62
N LEU A 107 12.21 1.27 12.71
CA LEU A 107 11.04 0.45 12.38
C LEU A 107 11.44 -0.89 11.74
N VAL A 108 12.29 -0.88 10.69
CA VAL A 108 12.66 -2.12 9.99
C VAL A 108 13.56 -3.04 10.83
N ASN A 109 14.27 -2.49 11.82
CA ASN A 109 15.10 -3.24 12.75
C ASN A 109 14.35 -3.68 14.01
N ALA A 110 13.07 -3.32 14.18
CA ALA A 110 12.26 -3.72 15.32
C ALA A 110 12.03 -5.23 15.35
N GLU A 111 12.05 -5.82 16.54
CA GLU A 111 12.00 -7.27 16.78
C GLU A 111 10.91 -7.99 15.98
N PRO A 112 9.65 -7.53 15.89
CA PRO A 112 8.60 -8.26 15.18
C PRO A 112 8.83 -8.48 13.69
N ILE A 113 9.68 -7.67 13.03
CA ILE A 113 9.90 -7.71 11.56
C ILE A 113 11.37 -7.72 11.13
N ARG A 114 12.35 -7.57 12.06
CA ARG A 114 13.77 -7.48 11.68
C ARG A 114 14.27 -8.70 10.89
N ASP A 115 13.75 -9.89 11.19
CA ASP A 115 14.17 -11.13 10.53
C ASP A 115 13.67 -11.22 9.07
N ARG A 116 12.73 -10.34 8.65
CA ARG A 116 12.35 -10.19 7.24
C ARG A 116 13.42 -9.46 6.43
N GLY A 117 14.38 -8.79 7.07
CA GLY A 117 15.44 -8.04 6.42
C GLY A 117 14.93 -6.94 5.49
N LEU A 118 13.81 -6.31 5.86
CA LEU A 118 13.22 -5.25 5.06
C LEU A 118 14.21 -4.11 4.87
N LYS A 119 14.21 -3.56 3.65
CA LYS A 119 14.90 -2.32 3.30
C LYS A 119 13.87 -1.24 3.01
N PHE A 120 14.31 0.00 2.88
CA PHE A 120 13.41 1.09 2.57
C PHE A 120 14.01 2.13 1.62
N VAL A 121 13.12 2.91 1.01
CA VAL A 121 13.39 4.13 0.26
C VAL A 121 12.68 5.27 0.95
N HIS A 122 13.36 6.39 1.14
CA HIS A 122 12.83 7.60 1.76
C HIS A 122 13.47 8.84 1.12
N HIS A 123 12.73 9.95 1.12
CA HIS A 123 13.19 11.26 0.70
C HIS A 123 12.49 12.33 1.52
N ASP A 124 13.25 13.29 2.04
CA ASP A 124 12.72 14.43 2.77
C ASP A 124 11.96 15.37 1.81
N SER A 125 10.70 15.62 2.10
CA SER A 125 9.83 16.51 1.34
C SER A 125 9.61 17.85 2.06
N PRO A 126 9.11 18.88 1.40
CA PRO A 126 8.94 20.20 2.01
C PRO A 126 7.66 20.32 2.85
N ASP A 127 7.05 19.24 3.28
CA ASP A 127 5.81 19.27 4.08
C ASP A 127 5.96 20.18 5.31
N ALA A 128 4.93 20.99 5.58
CA ALA A 128 4.98 21.96 6.67
C ALA A 128 4.96 21.31 8.07
N ARG A 129 4.51 20.05 8.19
CA ARG A 129 4.55 19.27 9.42
C ARG A 129 5.86 18.51 9.59
N GLY A 130 6.69 18.42 8.53
CA GLY A 130 7.90 17.59 8.52
C GLY A 130 7.58 16.10 8.46
N VAL A 131 6.54 15.71 7.73
CA VAL A 131 6.22 14.28 7.50
C VAL A 131 6.32 13.93 6.03
N ASP A 132 6.75 12.71 5.77
CA ASP A 132 7.07 12.19 4.45
C ASP A 132 6.31 10.92 4.11
N VAL A 133 6.56 10.42 2.90
CA VAL A 133 6.21 9.07 2.47
C VAL A 133 7.48 8.23 2.32
N GLY A 134 7.34 6.90 2.44
CA GLY A 134 8.41 5.95 2.24
C GLY A 134 7.91 4.65 1.63
N LEU A 135 8.83 3.81 1.16
CA LEU A 135 8.54 2.46 0.69
C LEU A 135 9.44 1.47 1.40
N LEU A 136 8.87 0.60 2.24
CA LEU A 136 9.56 -0.58 2.76
C LEU A 136 9.45 -1.68 1.72
N TYR A 137 10.49 -2.52 1.58
CA TYR A 137 10.45 -3.64 0.64
C TYR A 137 11.26 -4.84 1.13
N ASN A 138 10.78 -6.04 0.79
CA ASN A 138 11.51 -7.28 0.98
C ASN A 138 12.51 -7.47 -0.19
N PRO A 139 13.83 -7.44 0.06
CA PRO A 139 14.84 -7.52 -1.02
C PRO A 139 14.84 -8.87 -1.76
N ASN A 140 14.22 -9.92 -1.20
CA ASN A 140 14.05 -11.21 -1.85
C ASN A 140 12.87 -11.23 -2.84
N LEU A 141 11.94 -10.25 -2.75
CA LEU A 141 10.72 -10.17 -3.55
C LEU A 141 10.64 -8.91 -4.40
N PHE A 142 11.44 -7.89 -4.07
CA PHE A 142 11.43 -6.62 -4.81
C PHE A 142 12.84 -6.03 -4.89
N ARG A 143 13.26 -5.67 -6.10
CA ARG A 143 14.54 -5.01 -6.35
C ARG A 143 14.32 -3.61 -6.91
N VAL A 144 14.72 -2.59 -6.17
CA VAL A 144 14.67 -1.19 -6.60
C VAL A 144 15.63 -0.96 -7.76
N LEU A 145 15.18 -0.30 -8.83
CA LEU A 145 15.96 0.09 -10.00
C LEU A 145 16.16 1.61 -10.06
N LYS A 146 15.10 2.39 -9.76
CA LYS A 146 15.13 3.85 -9.83
C LYS A 146 14.15 4.44 -8.81
N VAL A 147 14.49 5.60 -8.27
CA VAL A 147 13.63 6.40 -7.39
C VAL A 147 13.60 7.82 -7.92
N ASP A 148 12.41 8.36 -8.14
CA ASP A 148 12.16 9.74 -8.49
C ASP A 148 11.16 10.34 -7.50
N ASN A 149 11.35 11.61 -7.13
CA ASN A 149 10.44 12.35 -6.25
C ASN A 149 9.85 13.53 -7.01
N TYR A 150 8.54 13.66 -6.96
CA TYR A 150 7.79 14.66 -7.73
C TYR A 150 7.10 15.62 -6.78
N ARG A 151 7.50 16.88 -6.85
CA ARG A 151 6.94 17.96 -6.03
C ARG A 151 5.62 18.45 -6.59
N LEU A 152 4.60 18.52 -5.73
CA LEU A 152 3.37 19.21 -6.06
C LEU A 152 3.58 20.72 -5.93
N THR A 153 3.65 21.41 -7.06
CA THR A 153 3.69 22.87 -7.12
C THR A 153 2.34 23.41 -7.57
N ILE A 154 1.87 24.46 -6.89
CA ILE A 154 0.58 25.09 -7.17
C ILE A 154 0.85 26.58 -7.43
N PRO A 155 0.78 27.04 -8.70
CA PRO A 155 1.09 28.42 -9.05
C PRO A 155 0.27 29.45 -8.26
N GLU A 156 -0.99 29.13 -7.99
CA GLU A 156 -1.92 29.98 -7.22
C GLU A 156 -1.57 30.04 -5.71
N LEU A 157 -0.72 29.13 -5.23
CA LEU A 157 -0.27 29.03 -3.85
C LEU A 157 1.24 28.80 -3.79
N PRO A 158 2.09 29.78 -4.11
CA PRO A 158 3.54 29.58 -4.26
C PRO A 158 4.24 29.10 -2.97
N ASN A 159 3.64 29.38 -1.80
CA ASN A 159 4.16 28.96 -0.49
C ASN A 159 3.51 27.65 0.02
N PHE A 160 2.70 26.96 -0.81
CA PHE A 160 2.10 25.73 -0.42
C PHE A 160 3.15 24.61 -0.33
N LYS A 161 3.23 24.02 0.84
CA LYS A 161 4.17 22.93 1.15
C LYS A 161 3.41 21.67 1.50
N THR A 162 3.73 20.57 0.86
CA THR A 162 3.14 19.25 1.09
C THR A 162 4.16 18.16 0.74
N ARG A 163 3.81 16.91 0.99
CA ARG A 163 4.64 15.74 0.66
C ARG A 163 4.86 15.62 -0.84
N ASP A 164 6.06 15.26 -1.22
CA ASP A 164 6.38 14.85 -2.58
C ASP A 164 5.71 13.50 -2.89
N GLN A 165 5.41 13.21 -4.15
CA GLN A 165 4.99 11.90 -4.60
C GLN A 165 6.23 11.09 -4.97
N MET A 166 6.46 9.97 -4.27
CA MET A 166 7.63 9.11 -4.50
C MET A 166 7.29 8.03 -5.52
N CYS A 167 8.03 7.97 -6.61
CA CYS A 167 7.91 6.94 -7.62
C CYS A 167 9.12 5.98 -7.57
N VAL A 168 8.86 4.72 -7.23
CA VAL A 168 9.89 3.69 -7.16
C VAL A 168 9.66 2.69 -8.29
N ILE A 169 10.57 2.66 -9.26
CA ILE A 169 10.58 1.65 -10.33
C ILE A 169 11.42 0.47 -9.84
N GLY A 170 10.87 -0.73 -9.94
CA GLY A 170 11.54 -1.94 -9.49
C GLY A 170 11.13 -3.21 -10.22
N LEU A 171 11.76 -4.30 -9.84
CA LEU A 171 11.44 -5.65 -10.30
C LEU A 171 10.77 -6.42 -9.17
N LEU A 172 9.50 -6.76 -9.35
CA LEU A 172 8.71 -7.60 -8.46
C LEU A 172 8.92 -9.07 -8.84
N GLY A 173 9.28 -9.89 -7.85
CA GLY A 173 9.60 -11.29 -8.01
C GLY A 173 11.08 -11.58 -7.79
N ASN A 174 11.49 -12.81 -8.11
CA ASN A 174 12.86 -13.30 -7.96
C ASN A 174 13.22 -14.30 -9.08
N LYS A 175 14.39 -14.92 -9.00
CA LYS A 175 14.85 -15.88 -10.02
C LYS A 175 13.90 -17.08 -10.19
N THR A 176 13.28 -17.52 -9.11
CA THR A 176 12.35 -18.68 -9.12
C THR A 176 10.99 -18.31 -9.69
N THR A 177 10.47 -17.13 -9.34
CA THR A 177 9.14 -16.68 -9.76
C THR A 177 9.17 -15.91 -11.08
N GLY A 178 10.34 -15.49 -11.54
CA GLY A 178 10.51 -14.50 -12.61
C GLY A 178 10.27 -13.07 -12.11
N TYR A 179 10.52 -12.10 -12.97
CA TYR A 179 10.45 -10.68 -12.65
C TYR A 179 9.39 -9.95 -13.46
N SER A 180 8.65 -9.08 -12.81
CA SER A 180 7.76 -8.09 -13.42
C SER A 180 8.26 -6.68 -13.14
N ARG A 181 8.39 -5.86 -14.17
CA ARG A 181 8.74 -4.46 -14.00
C ARG A 181 7.52 -3.67 -13.58
N VAL A 182 7.60 -3.03 -12.42
CA VAL A 182 6.51 -2.23 -11.86
C VAL A 182 7.03 -0.89 -11.34
N ALA A 183 6.16 0.11 -11.39
CA ALA A 183 6.35 1.39 -10.72
C ALA A 183 5.35 1.50 -9.57
N VAL A 184 5.84 1.83 -8.38
CA VAL A 184 5.04 2.09 -7.19
C VAL A 184 5.10 3.58 -6.90
N ILE A 185 3.96 4.27 -6.97
CA ILE A 185 3.83 5.70 -6.67
C ILE A 185 3.21 5.83 -5.29
N VAL A 186 4.02 6.21 -4.30
CA VAL A 186 3.59 6.38 -2.91
C VAL A 186 3.16 7.83 -2.69
N ASN A 187 1.96 7.99 -2.15
CA ASN A 187 1.29 9.28 -2.01
C ASN A 187 0.87 9.54 -0.57
N HIS A 188 0.82 10.80 -0.20
CA HIS A 188 0.02 11.31 0.90
C HIS A 188 -0.52 12.68 0.47
N TRP A 189 -1.73 12.69 -0.10
CA TRP A 189 -2.31 13.90 -0.68
C TRP A 189 -2.71 14.93 0.37
N PRO A 190 -2.95 16.19 -0.01
CA PRO A 190 -3.36 17.26 0.91
C PRO A 190 -4.60 16.89 1.71
N SER A 191 -4.54 17.06 3.05
CA SER A 191 -5.62 16.69 3.95
C SER A 191 -6.83 17.62 3.83
N ARG A 192 -7.99 17.12 4.30
CA ARG A 192 -9.24 17.90 4.42
C ARG A 192 -9.22 18.89 5.61
N ARG A 193 -8.18 18.83 6.48
CA ARG A 193 -8.08 19.64 7.70
C ARG A 193 -7.88 21.13 7.38
N GLY A 194 -8.45 21.99 8.23
CA GLY A 194 -8.27 23.44 8.19
C GLY A 194 -9.20 24.16 7.21
N ARG A 195 -9.42 23.64 6.01
CA ARG A 195 -10.31 24.24 5.01
C ARG A 195 -11.62 23.49 4.80
N GLY A 196 -11.72 22.25 5.29
CA GLY A 196 -12.83 21.36 5.01
C GLY A 196 -12.68 20.60 3.68
N GLU A 197 -13.62 19.69 3.42
CA GLU A 197 -13.58 18.83 2.24
C GLU A 197 -13.72 19.62 0.92
N LYS A 198 -14.75 20.47 0.82
CA LYS A 198 -15.05 21.23 -0.40
C LYS A 198 -13.97 22.23 -0.74
N GLU A 199 -13.55 23.03 0.23
CA GLU A 199 -12.56 24.11 0.05
C GLU A 199 -11.14 23.58 -0.21
N SER A 200 -10.87 22.29 0.09
CA SER A 200 -9.58 21.64 -0.13
C SER A 200 -9.57 20.61 -1.26
N SER A 201 -10.74 20.28 -1.84
CA SER A 201 -10.88 19.24 -2.89
C SER A 201 -9.94 19.49 -4.08
N TRP A 202 -9.88 20.72 -4.58
CA TRP A 202 -9.06 21.09 -5.72
C TRP A 202 -7.55 20.83 -5.50
N LEU A 203 -7.05 20.88 -4.24
CA LEU A 203 -5.67 20.55 -3.92
C LEU A 203 -5.39 19.05 -4.16
N ARG A 204 -6.34 18.19 -3.83
CA ARG A 204 -6.23 16.75 -4.11
C ARG A 204 -6.43 16.43 -5.59
N GLU A 205 -7.27 17.19 -6.29
CA GLU A 205 -7.36 17.11 -7.75
C GLU A 205 -6.02 17.48 -8.42
N ARG A 206 -5.30 18.52 -7.92
CA ARG A 206 -3.93 18.84 -8.38
C ARG A 206 -2.93 17.72 -8.08
N ALA A 207 -3.03 17.09 -6.91
CA ALA A 207 -2.19 15.94 -6.59
C ALA A 207 -2.48 14.73 -7.50
N ALA A 208 -3.76 14.47 -7.80
CA ALA A 208 -4.20 13.43 -8.72
C ALA A 208 -3.69 13.68 -10.16
N HIS A 209 -3.75 14.92 -10.64
CA HIS A 209 -3.15 15.29 -11.94
C HIS A 209 -1.65 15.03 -12.00
N LEU A 210 -0.92 15.29 -10.91
CA LEU A 210 0.51 14.98 -10.85
C LEU A 210 0.72 13.47 -10.95
N THR A 211 -0.05 12.67 -10.20
CA THR A 211 0.01 11.19 -10.25
C THR A 211 -0.30 10.66 -11.67
N ASP A 212 -1.33 11.17 -12.33
CA ASP A 212 -1.66 10.82 -13.72
C ASP A 212 -0.53 11.19 -14.69
N SER A 213 0.06 12.40 -14.53
CA SER A 213 1.18 12.86 -15.35
C SER A 213 2.40 11.95 -15.21
N ILE A 214 2.76 11.56 -13.98
CA ILE A 214 3.84 10.59 -13.71
C ILE A 214 3.55 9.28 -14.42
N SER A 215 2.32 8.79 -14.30
CA SER A 215 1.89 7.52 -14.90
C SER A 215 1.96 7.54 -16.43
N ARG A 216 1.57 8.64 -17.06
CA ARG A 216 1.69 8.83 -18.52
C ARG A 216 3.14 8.85 -18.99
N ILE A 217 4.04 9.50 -18.24
CA ILE A 217 5.49 9.49 -18.53
C ILE A 217 6.03 8.06 -18.46
N LEU A 218 5.64 7.28 -17.44
CA LEU A 218 6.05 5.90 -17.28
C LEU A 218 5.56 5.01 -18.43
N LEU A 219 4.28 5.12 -18.81
CA LEU A 219 3.70 4.34 -19.90
C LEU A 219 4.25 4.74 -21.29
N LYS A 220 4.64 5.99 -21.46
CA LYS A 220 5.34 6.43 -22.69
C LYS A 220 6.73 5.79 -22.79
N ALA A 221 7.43 5.63 -21.66
CA ALA A 221 8.76 5.00 -21.61
C ALA A 221 8.70 3.47 -21.70
N ASP A 222 7.68 2.85 -21.13
CA ASP A 222 7.44 1.40 -21.16
C ASP A 222 5.91 1.14 -21.18
N PRO A 223 5.32 0.88 -22.37
CA PRO A 223 3.88 0.65 -22.51
C PRO A 223 3.33 -0.55 -21.73
N ASN A 224 4.20 -1.47 -21.31
CA ASN A 224 3.82 -2.64 -20.53
C ASN A 224 4.07 -2.47 -19.02
N MET A 225 4.55 -1.30 -18.56
CA MET A 225 4.81 -1.04 -17.14
C MET A 225 3.57 -1.31 -16.30
N GLY A 226 3.72 -2.13 -15.27
CA GLY A 226 2.74 -2.23 -14.18
C GLY A 226 2.83 -0.98 -13.30
N ILE A 227 1.73 -0.27 -13.10
CA ILE A 227 1.72 0.92 -12.23
C ILE A 227 0.80 0.68 -11.05
N ILE A 228 1.33 0.92 -9.86
CA ILE A 228 0.64 0.83 -8.57
C ILE A 228 0.66 2.22 -7.96
N VAL A 229 -0.50 2.84 -7.81
CA VAL A 229 -0.67 4.11 -7.08
C VAL A 229 -1.21 3.77 -5.70
N MET A 230 -0.47 4.12 -4.66
CA MET A 230 -0.89 3.84 -3.28
C MET A 230 -0.73 5.06 -2.40
N GLY A 231 -1.49 5.11 -1.32
CA GLY A 231 -1.32 6.17 -0.33
C GLY A 231 -2.57 6.47 0.48
N ASP A 232 -2.38 7.35 1.46
CA ASP A 232 -3.44 8.13 2.06
C ASP A 232 -3.79 9.27 1.10
N LEU A 233 -4.84 9.06 0.30
CA LEU A 233 -5.29 10.01 -0.70
C LEU A 233 -6.16 11.13 -0.10
N ASN A 234 -6.48 11.05 1.19
CA ASN A 234 -7.37 11.99 1.91
C ASN A 234 -8.72 12.22 1.20
N ASP A 235 -9.06 11.35 0.26
CA ASP A 235 -10.33 11.29 -0.47
C ASP A 235 -10.77 9.84 -0.62
N ASP A 236 -12.07 9.63 -0.65
CA ASP A 236 -12.68 8.33 -0.91
C ASP A 236 -12.60 7.96 -2.40
N PRO A 237 -12.73 6.67 -2.76
CA PRO A 237 -12.67 6.21 -4.15
C PRO A 237 -13.63 6.93 -5.12
N PHE A 238 -14.78 7.40 -4.62
CA PHE A 238 -15.79 8.11 -5.42
C PHE A 238 -15.53 9.63 -5.53
N ASN A 239 -14.59 10.19 -4.77
CA ASN A 239 -14.30 11.62 -4.84
C ASN A 239 -13.66 11.99 -6.19
N LYS A 240 -13.89 13.22 -6.63
CA LYS A 240 -13.50 13.72 -7.94
C LYS A 240 -12.02 13.53 -8.26
N SER A 241 -11.14 13.73 -7.28
CA SER A 241 -9.69 13.53 -7.43
C SER A 241 -9.34 12.09 -7.86
N VAL A 242 -10.02 11.09 -7.31
CA VAL A 242 -9.76 9.67 -7.59
C VAL A 242 -10.58 9.19 -8.78
N ALA A 243 -11.90 9.42 -8.77
CA ALA A 243 -12.83 8.89 -9.77
C ALA A 243 -12.71 9.57 -11.14
N GLU A 244 -12.52 10.89 -11.17
CA GLU A 244 -12.51 11.67 -12.41
C GLU A 244 -11.09 12.11 -12.80
N THR A 245 -10.34 12.73 -11.88
CA THR A 245 -9.04 13.32 -12.20
C THR A 245 -7.97 12.25 -12.44
N LEU A 246 -7.85 11.27 -11.54
CA LEU A 246 -7.01 10.09 -11.76
C LEU A 246 -7.68 9.10 -12.72
N GLY A 247 -9.01 9.13 -12.80
CA GLY A 247 -9.81 8.25 -13.68
C GLY A 247 -9.83 6.80 -13.22
N ALA A 248 -9.73 6.54 -11.91
CA ALA A 248 -9.74 5.19 -11.37
C ALA A 248 -11.18 4.65 -11.30
N VAL A 249 -11.47 3.58 -12.05
CA VAL A 249 -12.82 3.02 -12.16
C VAL A 249 -13.11 1.99 -11.07
N LYS A 250 -14.38 1.86 -10.72
CA LYS A 250 -14.90 0.91 -9.73
C LYS A 250 -14.90 -0.54 -10.22
N LYS A 251 -15.19 -0.78 -11.49
CA LYS A 251 -15.35 -2.12 -12.06
C LYS A 251 -14.13 -2.51 -12.87
N ILE A 252 -13.55 -3.66 -12.56
CA ILE A 252 -12.33 -4.15 -13.18
C ILE A 252 -12.47 -4.33 -14.71
N ASP A 253 -13.62 -4.81 -15.19
CA ASP A 253 -13.95 -4.99 -16.61
C ASP A 253 -14.13 -3.66 -17.37
N LYS A 254 -14.26 -2.54 -16.67
CA LYS A 254 -14.39 -1.18 -17.22
C LYS A 254 -13.08 -0.40 -17.20
N THR A 255 -11.98 -1.01 -16.79
CA THR A 255 -10.68 -0.34 -16.76
C THR A 255 -10.25 0.03 -18.19
N PRO A 256 -10.10 1.31 -18.52
CA PRO A 256 -9.71 1.71 -19.87
C PRO A 256 -8.22 1.47 -20.14
N ASP A 257 -7.82 1.40 -21.40
CA ASP A 257 -6.40 1.33 -21.77
C ASP A 257 -5.65 2.54 -21.24
N GLY A 258 -4.50 2.28 -20.59
CA GLY A 258 -3.72 3.31 -19.89
C GLY A 258 -4.35 3.85 -18.60
N GLY A 259 -5.57 3.43 -18.25
CA GLY A 259 -6.29 3.87 -17.05
C GLY A 259 -6.12 2.94 -15.85
N PHE A 260 -6.93 3.19 -14.82
CA PHE A 260 -6.78 2.60 -13.50
C PHE A 260 -8.03 1.90 -13.01
N TYR A 261 -7.84 0.84 -12.22
CA TYR A 261 -8.85 0.14 -11.44
C TYR A 261 -8.60 0.35 -9.95
N ASN A 262 -9.66 0.71 -9.21
CA ASN A 262 -9.62 0.90 -7.77
C ASN A 262 -10.41 -0.19 -7.04
N PRO A 263 -9.77 -1.24 -6.50
CA PRO A 263 -10.45 -2.33 -5.81
C PRO A 263 -11.06 -1.92 -4.46
N PHE A 264 -10.67 -0.77 -3.91
CA PHE A 264 -11.16 -0.28 -2.62
C PHE A 264 -12.52 0.39 -2.72
N TRP A 265 -12.99 0.74 -3.91
CA TRP A 265 -14.31 1.33 -4.08
C TRP A 265 -15.44 0.37 -3.63
N GLU A 266 -15.37 -0.89 -4.06
CA GLU A 266 -16.35 -1.90 -3.61
C GLU A 266 -16.21 -2.23 -2.11
N LYS A 267 -15.01 -2.10 -1.54
CA LYS A 267 -14.81 -2.28 -0.09
C LYS A 267 -15.58 -1.21 0.68
N LEU A 268 -15.46 0.06 0.27
CA LEU A 268 -16.18 1.18 0.91
C LEU A 268 -17.69 1.03 0.77
N ASP A 269 -18.19 0.64 -0.42
CA ASP A 269 -19.63 0.39 -0.62
C ASP A 269 -20.18 -0.71 0.30
N ASN A 270 -19.33 -1.66 0.71
CA ASN A 270 -19.67 -2.71 1.67
C ASN A 270 -19.42 -2.30 3.13
N GLY A 271 -19.19 -1.00 3.39
CA GLY A 271 -19.01 -0.45 4.74
C GLY A 271 -17.63 -0.69 5.34
N ILE A 272 -16.64 -1.08 4.53
CA ILE A 272 -15.25 -1.30 4.97
C ILE A 272 -14.44 -0.05 4.67
N GLY A 273 -13.90 0.58 5.71
CA GLY A 273 -13.04 1.75 5.61
C GLY A 273 -11.69 1.54 6.29
N SER A 274 -10.76 2.46 6.05
CA SER A 274 -9.44 2.48 6.68
C SER A 274 -9.30 3.59 7.72
N TYR A 275 -10.14 4.60 7.66
CA TYR A 275 -10.09 5.79 8.50
C TYR A 275 -11.50 6.23 8.94
N ILE A 276 -11.61 6.83 10.11
CA ILE A 276 -12.88 7.43 10.55
C ILE A 276 -12.78 8.95 10.54
N TYR A 277 -13.64 9.56 9.71
CA TYR A 277 -13.75 11.01 9.60
C TYR A 277 -15.17 11.46 9.93
N ARG A 278 -15.32 12.38 10.90
CA ARG A 278 -16.62 12.90 11.35
C ARG A 278 -17.65 11.81 11.70
N GLY A 279 -17.17 10.71 12.29
CA GLY A 279 -18.02 9.61 12.74
C GLY A 279 -18.40 8.58 11.67
N GLY A 280 -17.98 8.77 10.42
CA GLY A 280 -18.18 7.82 9.31
C GLY A 280 -16.90 7.14 8.89
N TRP A 281 -17.00 5.88 8.45
CA TRP A 281 -15.91 5.18 7.80
C TRP A 281 -15.65 5.78 6.42
N ASN A 282 -14.39 6.06 6.15
CA ASN A 282 -13.85 6.49 4.87
C ASN A 282 -12.73 5.54 4.47
N LEU A 283 -12.41 5.47 3.19
CA LEU A 283 -11.34 4.64 2.68
C LEU A 283 -10.32 5.52 1.95
N PHE A 284 -9.50 6.25 2.75
CA PHE A 284 -8.48 7.15 2.25
C PHE A 284 -7.21 6.44 1.83
N ASP A 285 -6.94 5.29 2.47
CA ASP A 285 -5.76 4.45 2.21
C ASP A 285 -6.08 3.48 1.09
N GLN A 286 -5.61 3.79 -0.12
CA GLN A 286 -5.97 3.06 -1.34
C GLN A 286 -4.73 2.53 -2.05
N ILE A 287 -4.89 1.41 -2.76
CA ILE A 287 -3.90 0.84 -3.67
C ILE A 287 -4.60 0.57 -5.00
N ILE A 288 -4.30 1.39 -5.98
CA ILE A 288 -4.94 1.46 -7.28
C ILE A 288 -3.97 0.89 -8.31
N VAL A 289 -4.45 0.09 -9.25
CA VAL A 289 -3.59 -0.59 -10.24
C VAL A 289 -3.98 -0.18 -11.67
N ASN A 290 -2.98 -0.10 -12.56
CA ASN A 290 -3.27 0.21 -13.95
C ASN A 290 -3.78 -1.01 -14.74
N LYS A 291 -4.28 -0.76 -15.95
CA LYS A 291 -4.80 -1.78 -16.90
C LYS A 291 -3.78 -2.89 -17.17
N ASN A 292 -2.48 -2.60 -17.21
CA ASN A 292 -1.45 -3.61 -17.45
C ASN A 292 -1.37 -4.66 -16.33
N ILE A 293 -1.63 -4.27 -15.08
CA ILE A 293 -1.74 -5.21 -13.95
C ILE A 293 -3.10 -5.94 -14.00
N VAL A 294 -4.19 -5.26 -14.37
CA VAL A 294 -5.51 -5.89 -14.54
C VAL A 294 -5.46 -7.01 -15.57
N ASP A 295 -4.83 -6.78 -16.71
CA ASP A 295 -4.74 -7.74 -17.83
C ASP A 295 -3.57 -8.75 -17.67
N GLY A 296 -2.62 -8.48 -16.78
CA GLY A 296 -1.41 -9.28 -16.61
C GLY A 296 -0.31 -9.01 -17.66
N LYS A 297 -0.41 -7.92 -18.43
CA LYS A 297 0.58 -7.56 -19.46
C LYS A 297 1.98 -7.31 -18.91
N CYS A 298 2.09 -6.82 -17.68
CA CYS A 298 3.39 -6.62 -17.00
C CYS A 298 3.96 -7.90 -16.37
N GLY A 299 3.29 -9.05 -16.52
CA GLY A 299 3.71 -10.33 -15.98
C GLY A 299 3.15 -10.67 -14.59
N VAL A 300 2.48 -9.74 -13.92
CA VAL A 300 1.64 -10.00 -12.74
C VAL A 300 0.22 -9.51 -12.99
N LYS A 301 -0.76 -10.17 -12.36
CA LYS A 301 -2.18 -9.84 -12.50
C LYS A 301 -2.79 -9.58 -11.12
N PHE A 302 -3.73 -8.64 -11.05
CA PHE A 302 -4.50 -8.37 -9.84
C PHE A 302 -5.31 -9.61 -9.42
N LEU A 303 -5.24 -9.97 -8.14
CA LEU A 303 -5.94 -11.12 -7.55
C LEU A 303 -7.04 -10.69 -6.57
N GLY A 304 -6.75 -9.72 -5.70
CA GLY A 304 -7.69 -9.28 -4.67
C GLY A 304 -7.17 -8.13 -3.85
N ALA A 305 -8.02 -7.58 -2.98
CA ALA A 305 -7.69 -6.50 -2.05
C ALA A 305 -8.36 -6.72 -0.70
N GLU A 306 -7.73 -6.22 0.37
CA GLU A 306 -8.29 -6.22 1.72
C GLU A 306 -7.89 -4.96 2.50
N VAL A 307 -8.67 -4.67 3.54
CA VAL A 307 -8.30 -3.78 4.65
C VAL A 307 -8.00 -4.67 5.84
N LEU A 308 -6.82 -4.51 6.44
CA LEU A 308 -6.40 -5.30 7.59
C LEU A 308 -7.14 -4.84 8.85
N ASN A 309 -8.35 -5.36 9.04
CA ASN A 309 -9.22 -5.03 10.16
C ASN A 309 -9.13 -6.09 11.26
N LYS A 310 -7.99 -6.13 11.97
CA LYS A 310 -7.76 -7.05 13.09
C LYS A 310 -8.20 -6.42 14.40
N GLN A 311 -8.72 -7.23 15.33
CA GLN A 311 -9.21 -6.73 16.62
C GLN A 311 -8.20 -5.90 17.41
N PHE A 312 -6.90 -6.27 17.35
CA PHE A 312 -5.86 -5.54 18.07
C PHE A 312 -5.64 -4.11 17.52
N LEU A 313 -5.99 -3.85 16.25
CA LEU A 313 -5.92 -2.51 15.65
C LEU A 313 -7.10 -1.61 16.04
N LEU A 314 -8.12 -2.16 16.68
CA LEU A 314 -9.34 -1.44 17.03
C LEU A 314 -9.45 -1.19 18.52
N GLN A 315 -10.12 -0.10 18.87
CA GLN A 315 -10.51 0.22 20.22
C GLN A 315 -11.53 -0.80 20.73
N GLN A 316 -11.24 -1.48 21.84
CA GLN A 316 -12.05 -2.59 22.34
C GLN A 316 -13.22 -2.15 23.24
N SER A 317 -13.16 -0.92 23.77
CA SER A 317 -14.16 -0.42 24.73
C SER A 317 -14.35 1.09 24.64
N GLY A 318 -15.35 1.62 25.36
CA GLY A 318 -15.64 3.05 25.44
C GLY A 318 -16.40 3.61 24.23
N GLN A 319 -16.47 4.94 24.15
CA GLN A 319 -17.22 5.68 23.14
C GLN A 319 -16.73 5.40 21.70
N TYR A 320 -15.44 5.08 21.54
CA TYR A 320 -14.81 4.85 20.24
C TYR A 320 -14.58 3.36 19.95
N LYS A 321 -15.33 2.46 20.61
CA LYS A 321 -15.26 1.02 20.34
C LYS A 321 -15.43 0.73 18.85
N GLY A 322 -14.53 -0.05 18.30
CA GLY A 322 -14.51 -0.41 16.86
C GLY A 322 -13.80 0.59 15.97
N TYR A 323 -13.35 1.75 16.48
CA TYR A 323 -12.52 2.70 15.74
C TYR A 323 -11.05 2.25 15.75
N PRO A 324 -10.22 2.68 14.79
CA PRO A 324 -8.79 2.43 14.85
C PRO A 324 -8.19 2.90 16.18
N LEU A 325 -7.39 2.05 16.81
CA LEU A 325 -6.71 2.35 18.07
C LEU A 325 -5.49 3.23 17.80
N ARG A 326 -5.74 4.54 17.79
CA ARG A 326 -4.77 5.59 17.47
C ARG A 326 -3.77 5.85 18.60
N THR A 327 -2.70 6.54 18.29
CA THR A 327 -1.63 6.88 19.22
C THR A 327 -2.07 7.85 20.32
N PHE A 328 -2.86 8.86 19.95
CA PHE A 328 -3.43 9.87 20.85
C PHE A 328 -4.91 10.09 20.58
N SER A 329 -5.71 10.27 21.62
CA SER A 329 -7.12 10.66 21.53
C SER A 329 -7.39 11.84 22.44
N GLY A 330 -7.92 12.96 21.90
CA GLY A 330 -8.15 14.18 22.68
C GLY A 330 -6.92 14.72 23.41
N GLY A 331 -5.72 14.49 22.86
CA GLY A 331 -4.45 14.86 23.50
C GLY A 331 -3.88 13.83 24.48
N ALA A 332 -4.69 12.87 24.94
CA ALA A 332 -4.22 11.81 25.83
C ALA A 332 -3.53 10.69 25.04
N TRP A 333 -2.42 10.15 25.61
CA TRP A 333 -1.74 8.96 25.11
C TRP A 333 -2.62 7.72 25.28
N THR A 334 -2.94 7.05 24.18
CA THR A 334 -3.78 5.85 24.15
C THR A 334 -3.00 4.56 23.88
N ASP A 335 -1.68 4.69 23.66
CA ASP A 335 -0.79 3.55 23.38
C ASP A 335 -1.30 2.70 22.19
N GLY A 336 -1.78 3.36 21.13
CA GLY A 336 -2.34 2.71 19.95
C GLY A 336 -1.34 2.46 18.84
N TYR A 337 -1.86 2.00 17.72
CA TYR A 337 -1.11 1.67 16.50
C TYR A 337 -1.09 2.84 15.52
N SER A 338 -2.26 3.17 14.97
CA SER A 338 -2.49 4.28 14.05
C SER A 338 -3.98 4.61 14.04
N ASP A 339 -4.35 5.82 13.62
CA ASP A 339 -5.73 6.20 13.31
C ASP A 339 -6.19 5.71 11.92
N HIS A 340 -5.32 5.01 11.20
CA HIS A 340 -5.61 4.32 9.96
C HIS A 340 -5.46 2.81 10.10
N LEU A 341 -6.20 2.06 9.29
CA LEU A 341 -6.02 0.61 9.13
C LEU A 341 -5.18 0.35 7.86
N PRO A 342 -4.26 -0.63 7.90
CA PRO A 342 -3.49 -0.99 6.73
C PRO A 342 -4.36 -1.54 5.61
N THR A 343 -3.96 -1.27 4.37
CA THR A 343 -4.58 -1.83 3.16
C THR A 343 -3.57 -2.70 2.42
N GLU A 344 -4.06 -3.74 1.74
CA GLU A 344 -3.22 -4.65 0.96
C GLU A 344 -3.94 -5.11 -0.30
N ILE A 345 -3.19 -5.27 -1.38
CA ILE A 345 -3.62 -5.99 -2.58
C ILE A 345 -2.72 -7.19 -2.80
N PHE A 346 -3.26 -8.18 -3.48
CA PHE A 346 -2.53 -9.37 -3.91
C PHE A 346 -2.39 -9.39 -5.42
N LEU A 347 -1.17 -9.63 -5.87
CA LEU A 347 -0.84 -9.83 -7.28
C LEU A 347 -0.42 -11.28 -7.48
N ILE A 348 -0.81 -11.87 -8.61
CA ILE A 348 -0.50 -13.27 -8.93
C ILE A 348 0.29 -13.36 -10.23
N ARG A 349 1.20 -14.31 -10.29
CA ARG A 349 1.98 -14.66 -11.48
C ARG A 349 1.97 -16.16 -11.69
N GLU A 350 1.71 -16.61 -12.92
CA GLU A 350 1.93 -18.00 -13.32
C GLU A 350 3.43 -18.29 -13.43
N VAL A 351 3.89 -19.32 -12.73
CA VAL A 351 5.29 -19.73 -12.70
C VAL A 351 5.44 -20.98 -13.57
N ASN A 352 6.25 -20.90 -14.61
CA ASN A 352 6.57 -22.06 -15.44
C ASN A 352 7.32 -23.10 -14.60
N GLN A 353 6.92 -24.35 -14.71
CA GLN A 353 7.70 -25.46 -14.17
C GLN A 353 8.98 -25.58 -15.02
N GLN A 354 10.13 -25.37 -14.41
CA GLN A 354 11.42 -25.73 -14.99
C GLN A 354 11.64 -27.23 -14.84
#